data_aedf34ac21652754d67649d46718de41
#
_entry.id   aedf34ac21652754d67649d46718de41
#
_cell.length_a   1.000
_cell.length_b   1.000
_cell.length_c   1.000
_cell.angle_alpha   90.00
_cell.angle_beta   90.00
_cell.angle_gamma   90.00
#
_symmetry.space_group_name_H-M   'P 1'
#
loop_
_entity.id
_entity.type
_entity.pdbx_description
1 polymer ?
#
loop_
_entity_poly.entity_id
_entity_poly.type
_entity_poly.pdbx_seq_one_letter_code
_entity_poly.pdbx_strand_id
1 'polypeptide(L)'
;MTKIISISQRINQLPYIRNIKQKKIIAYGHFSSIHPGHIRYLQNAKSLGEILIVVMKGDKNKRVSEKYLFPIKERSASLAMLNICDYIVHLEDDELLKIVEEIKPDSLVFGTDYKKHLKSEIKGTVLFAQKNDIEIIYNSGEIKYASTELLKESNSEVDLTRRKIFFESCKKQLIDPKSFYKTLEKIKNTPILIIGDNIIDEYTACEALGMSAEAPVLVVKELESKIYCGGAAVVASHIKSLGGECYFITVSGKDQNSKLLINDLEKKSIKHTILQDKNRPTTYKKRYMVENQKLFRVSKLDDQPINKEIENKLLNQILEIIPKVKGIVFSDFNYGVVSDNIIKKVTEIANKKNILLFAD
;
A
#
# COMPACT_ATOMS: atom_id res chain seq x y z
N MET A 1 25.03 8.15 2.36
CA MET A 1 25.70 6.83 2.52
C MET A 1 25.72 6.47 3.99
N THR A 2 25.18 5.33 4.37
CA THR A 2 25.09 4.90 5.79
C THR A 2 26.47 4.72 6.41
N LYS A 3 26.69 5.33 7.58
CA LYS A 3 27.97 5.26 8.30
C LYS A 3 27.91 4.21 9.42
N ILE A 4 28.79 3.20 9.36
CA ILE A 4 28.91 2.17 10.40
C ILE A 4 29.90 2.64 11.46
N ILE A 5 29.52 2.59 12.72
CA ILE A 5 30.30 2.99 13.89
C ILE A 5 30.60 1.74 14.72
N SER A 6 31.83 1.28 14.65
CA SER A 6 32.31 0.17 15.47
C SER A 6 32.48 0.57 16.93
N ILE A 7 32.66 -0.41 17.81
CA ILE A 7 32.82 -0.19 19.26
C ILE A 7 33.98 0.76 19.56
N SER A 8 35.11 0.61 18.87
CA SER A 8 36.29 1.48 19.06
C SER A 8 36.10 2.92 18.59
N GLN A 9 35.14 3.16 17.69
CA GLN A 9 34.85 4.49 17.14
C GLN A 9 33.80 5.27 17.91
N ARG A 10 33.08 4.64 18.86
CA ARG A 10 31.97 5.26 19.61
C ARG A 10 32.40 6.51 20.33
N ILE A 11 33.54 6.45 21.07
CA ILE A 11 34.05 7.56 21.90
C ILE A 11 34.13 8.87 21.09
N ASN A 12 34.52 8.80 19.83
CA ASN A 12 34.70 9.98 18.99
C ASN A 12 33.43 10.33 18.17
N GLN A 13 32.58 9.37 17.86
CA GLN A 13 31.48 9.56 16.93
C GLN A 13 30.12 9.84 17.62
N LEU A 14 29.87 9.30 18.80
CA LEU A 14 28.61 9.53 19.50
C LEU A 14 28.43 10.98 19.96
N PRO A 15 29.48 11.68 20.49
CA PRO A 15 29.38 13.11 20.80
C PRO A 15 29.10 13.96 19.55
N TYR A 16 29.65 13.59 18.39
CA TYR A 16 29.34 14.25 17.13
C TYR A 16 27.85 14.10 16.78
N ILE A 17 27.30 12.87 16.83
CA ILE A 17 25.88 12.61 16.57
C ILE A 17 24.99 13.36 17.56
N ARG A 18 25.36 13.41 18.83
CA ARG A 18 24.63 14.17 19.85
C ARG A 18 24.42 15.64 19.46
N ASN A 19 25.46 16.27 18.91
CA ASN A 19 25.46 17.69 18.55
C ASN A 19 24.71 18.02 17.26
N ILE A 20 24.23 17.01 16.52
CA ILE A 20 23.36 17.20 15.35
C ILE A 20 22.02 17.80 15.83
N LYS A 21 21.63 18.95 15.25
CA LYS A 21 20.39 19.65 15.62
C LYS A 21 19.12 19.02 15.07
N GLN A 22 19.24 18.17 14.06
CA GLN A 22 18.13 17.48 13.41
C GLN A 22 17.51 16.44 14.32
N LYS A 23 16.20 16.16 14.13
CA LYS A 23 15.45 15.17 14.92
C LYS A 23 16.04 13.77 14.76
N LYS A 24 16.53 13.20 15.87
CA LYS A 24 17.25 11.93 15.96
C LYS A 24 16.34 10.81 16.43
N ILE A 25 16.27 9.74 15.66
CA ILE A 25 15.54 8.53 15.99
C ILE A 25 16.52 7.39 16.22
N ILE A 26 16.40 6.68 17.32
CA ILE A 26 17.12 5.41 17.54
C ILE A 26 16.18 4.25 17.31
N ALA A 27 16.55 3.34 16.41
CA ALA A 27 15.93 2.04 16.20
C ALA A 27 16.85 0.93 16.73
N TYR A 28 16.32 0.03 17.55
CA TYR A 28 17.08 -1.05 18.16
C TYR A 28 16.66 -2.41 17.61
N GLY A 29 17.63 -3.30 17.38
CA GLY A 29 17.32 -4.65 16.93
C GLY A 29 18.54 -5.57 16.79
N HIS A 30 18.24 -6.85 16.56
CA HIS A 30 19.22 -7.89 16.35
C HIS A 30 19.70 -7.97 14.90
N PHE A 31 18.79 -7.83 13.94
CA PHE A 31 19.04 -7.92 12.49
C PHE A 31 19.90 -9.14 12.12
N SER A 32 19.53 -10.31 12.65
CA SER A 32 20.23 -11.59 12.42
C SER A 32 20.26 -11.99 10.96
N SER A 33 19.17 -11.78 10.27
CA SER A 33 19.01 -11.79 8.82
C SER A 33 18.05 -10.67 8.44
N ILE A 34 18.30 -10.00 7.32
CA ILE A 34 17.42 -8.94 6.85
C ILE A 34 16.25 -9.57 6.11
N HIS A 35 15.04 -9.21 6.50
CA HIS A 35 13.81 -9.61 5.86
C HIS A 35 12.87 -8.40 5.69
N PRO A 36 11.81 -8.51 4.89
CA PRO A 36 10.91 -7.38 4.60
C PRO A 36 10.33 -6.66 5.83
N GLY A 37 10.11 -7.39 6.94
CA GLY A 37 9.69 -6.78 8.21
C GLY A 37 10.71 -5.78 8.77
N HIS A 38 12.00 -6.10 8.68
CA HIS A 38 13.07 -5.18 9.08
C HIS A 38 13.12 -3.93 8.18
N ILE A 39 12.91 -4.09 6.87
CA ILE A 39 12.89 -2.96 5.94
C ILE A 39 11.75 -2.00 6.30
N ARG A 40 10.53 -2.51 6.51
CA ARG A 40 9.37 -1.70 6.93
C ARG A 40 9.60 -1.02 8.29
N TYR A 41 10.13 -1.77 9.25
CA TYR A 41 10.47 -1.25 10.56
C TYR A 41 11.39 -0.03 10.47
N LEU A 42 12.46 -0.15 9.67
CA LEU A 42 13.44 0.92 9.48
C LEU A 42 12.89 2.10 8.65
N GLN A 43 12.11 1.83 7.62
CA GLN A 43 11.45 2.90 6.84
C GLN A 43 10.49 3.70 7.70
N ASN A 44 9.73 3.02 8.55
CA ASN A 44 8.83 3.68 9.48
C ASN A 44 9.60 4.47 10.55
N ALA A 45 10.67 3.90 11.12
CA ALA A 45 11.54 4.63 12.04
C ALA A 45 12.16 5.87 11.36
N LYS A 46 12.59 5.77 10.09
CA LYS A 46 13.14 6.91 9.33
C LYS A 46 12.10 8.01 9.09
N SER A 47 10.84 7.66 8.90
CA SER A 47 9.77 8.67 8.69
C SER A 47 9.43 9.49 9.93
N LEU A 48 9.90 9.10 11.11
CA LEU A 48 9.64 9.79 12.38
C LEU A 48 10.60 10.95 12.66
N GLY A 49 11.72 11.01 11.93
CA GLY A 49 12.74 12.05 12.10
C GLY A 49 13.70 12.16 10.92
N GLU A 50 14.65 13.06 11.05
CA GLU A 50 15.59 13.40 9.97
C GLU A 50 16.82 12.51 9.99
N ILE A 51 17.26 12.07 11.17
CA ILE A 51 18.43 11.20 11.38
C ILE A 51 17.97 9.88 12.00
N LEU A 52 18.19 8.78 11.28
CA LEU A 52 17.94 7.44 11.79
C LEU A 52 19.25 6.77 12.20
N ILE A 53 19.34 6.41 13.47
CA ILE A 53 20.48 5.70 14.06
C ILE A 53 20.00 4.28 14.40
N VAL A 54 20.56 3.28 13.75
CA VAL A 54 20.26 1.88 14.07
C VAL A 54 21.28 1.35 15.05
N VAL A 55 20.82 0.95 16.23
CA VAL A 55 21.67 0.33 17.25
C VAL A 55 21.51 -1.18 17.16
N MET A 56 22.60 -1.86 16.77
CA MET A 56 22.61 -3.31 16.53
C MET A 56 23.23 -4.08 17.69
N LYS A 57 22.51 -5.09 18.16
CA LYS A 57 23.02 -6.01 19.20
C LYS A 57 24.22 -6.80 18.70
N GLY A 58 25.28 -6.83 19.52
CA GLY A 58 26.55 -7.53 19.26
C GLY A 58 26.45 -9.05 19.35
N ASP A 59 27.59 -9.71 19.18
CA ASP A 59 27.70 -11.19 19.11
C ASP A 59 28.11 -11.80 20.43
N LYS A 60 28.56 -11.01 21.42
CA LYS A 60 29.01 -11.50 22.72
C LYS A 60 27.82 -11.87 23.62
N ASN A 61 28.06 -12.75 24.60
CA ASN A 61 27.11 -13.20 25.64
C ASN A 61 25.86 -13.97 25.18
N LYS A 62 25.95 -14.71 24.07
CA LYS A 62 24.87 -15.62 23.69
C LYS A 62 25.16 -17.05 24.12
N ARG A 63 24.12 -17.74 24.61
CA ARG A 63 24.12 -19.20 24.74
C ARG A 63 24.41 -19.82 23.39
N VAL A 64 25.05 -20.97 23.35
CA VAL A 64 25.45 -21.69 22.12
C VAL A 64 24.24 -21.87 21.15
N SER A 65 23.05 -22.00 21.68
CA SER A 65 21.78 -22.14 20.93
C SER A 65 21.25 -20.83 20.29
N GLU A 66 21.82 -19.67 20.63
CA GLU A 66 21.34 -18.36 20.19
C GLU A 66 22.34 -17.58 19.32
N LYS A 67 23.39 -18.24 18.81
CA LYS A 67 24.38 -17.61 17.97
C LYS A 67 23.76 -17.09 16.67
N TYR A 68 24.12 -15.87 16.29
CA TYR A 68 23.76 -15.36 14.97
C TYR A 68 24.45 -16.15 13.86
N LEU A 69 23.76 -16.33 12.75
CA LEU A 69 24.30 -16.98 11.57
C LEU A 69 25.49 -16.20 10.99
N PHE A 70 25.42 -14.87 11.08
CA PHE A 70 26.45 -13.96 10.58
C PHE A 70 26.98 -13.04 11.69
N PRO A 71 28.31 -12.74 11.69
CA PRO A 71 28.90 -11.81 12.65
C PRO A 71 28.38 -10.37 12.44
N ILE A 72 28.45 -9.55 13.50
CA ILE A 72 27.94 -8.18 13.48
C ILE A 72 28.45 -7.33 12.31
N LYS A 73 29.71 -7.56 11.87
CA LYS A 73 30.31 -6.85 10.73
C LYS A 73 29.54 -7.14 9.44
N GLU A 74 29.21 -8.39 9.15
CA GLU A 74 28.45 -8.76 7.94
C GLU A 74 26.99 -8.32 8.03
N ARG A 75 26.36 -8.48 9.20
CA ARG A 75 24.97 -8.02 9.44
C ARG A 75 24.84 -6.52 9.25
N SER A 76 25.81 -5.73 9.77
CA SER A 76 25.79 -4.27 9.61
C SER A 76 26.14 -3.83 8.19
N ALA A 77 27.03 -4.52 7.49
CA ALA A 77 27.32 -4.25 6.09
C ALA A 77 26.10 -4.48 5.20
N SER A 78 25.40 -5.61 5.40
CA SER A 78 24.16 -5.90 4.69
C SER A 78 23.06 -4.87 4.98
N LEU A 79 22.95 -4.41 6.22
CA LEU A 79 21.99 -3.37 6.60
C LEU A 79 22.36 -2.01 5.96
N ALA A 80 23.63 -1.66 5.92
CA ALA A 80 24.11 -0.42 5.30
C ALA A 80 23.83 -0.34 3.80
N MET A 81 23.83 -1.49 3.09
CA MET A 81 23.50 -1.56 1.66
C MET A 81 22.06 -1.13 1.37
N LEU A 82 21.14 -1.22 2.33
CA LEU A 82 19.76 -0.75 2.16
C LEU A 82 19.66 0.78 2.09
N ASN A 83 20.66 1.50 2.57
CA ASN A 83 20.74 2.96 2.58
C ASN A 83 19.49 3.66 3.19
N ILE A 84 18.85 3.03 4.17
CA ILE A 84 17.64 3.56 4.86
C ILE A 84 18.05 4.39 6.08
N CYS A 85 19.11 3.98 6.80
CA CYS A 85 19.59 4.65 8.00
C CYS A 85 20.83 5.48 7.74
N ASP A 86 21.05 6.50 8.58
CA ASP A 86 22.20 7.40 8.49
C ASP A 86 23.40 6.81 9.22
N TYR A 87 23.15 6.20 10.39
CA TYR A 87 24.19 5.59 11.22
C TYR A 87 23.80 4.19 11.67
N ILE A 88 24.78 3.30 11.78
CA ILE A 88 24.66 1.98 12.41
C ILE A 88 25.69 1.92 13.53
N VAL A 89 25.23 1.72 14.76
CA VAL A 89 26.07 1.63 15.96
C VAL A 89 26.10 0.20 16.46
N HIS A 90 27.28 -0.39 16.60
CA HIS A 90 27.46 -1.72 17.16
C HIS A 90 27.40 -1.69 18.69
N LEU A 91 26.63 -2.59 19.30
CA LEU A 91 26.68 -2.86 20.75
C LEU A 91 27.55 -4.07 21.05
N GLU A 92 28.19 -4.10 22.18
CA GLU A 92 28.79 -5.34 22.73
C GLU A 92 27.78 -6.05 23.61
N ASP A 93 27.31 -5.61 24.64
CA ASP A 93 26.36 -6.25 25.55
C ASP A 93 25.08 -5.39 25.75
N ASP A 94 24.48 -5.42 26.92
CA ASP A 94 23.27 -4.66 27.27
C ASP A 94 23.54 -3.16 27.47
N GLU A 95 24.35 -2.56 26.59
CA GLU A 95 24.80 -1.16 26.66
C GLU A 95 23.87 -0.16 25.95
N LEU A 96 22.67 -0.57 25.56
CA LEU A 96 21.72 0.33 24.87
C LEU A 96 21.45 1.61 25.67
N LEU A 97 21.33 1.49 27.00
CA LEU A 97 21.14 2.63 27.88
C LEU A 97 22.25 3.67 27.73
N LYS A 98 23.51 3.26 27.75
CA LYS A 98 24.66 4.17 27.61
C LYS A 98 24.62 4.92 26.28
N ILE A 99 24.28 4.23 25.18
CA ILE A 99 24.17 4.87 23.86
C ILE A 99 23.06 5.91 23.84
N VAL A 100 21.91 5.61 24.45
CA VAL A 100 20.77 6.53 24.53
C VAL A 100 21.10 7.75 25.42
N GLU A 101 21.78 7.55 26.55
CA GLU A 101 22.25 8.63 27.44
C GLU A 101 23.23 9.56 26.73
N GLU A 102 24.11 8.99 25.90
CA GLU A 102 25.14 9.74 25.19
C GLU A 102 24.58 10.51 24.00
N ILE A 103 23.72 9.90 23.17
CA ILE A 103 23.15 10.53 21.97
C ILE A 103 22.00 11.48 22.30
N LYS A 104 21.19 11.17 23.32
CA LYS A 104 19.94 11.87 23.66
C LYS A 104 19.03 12.03 22.43
N PRO A 105 18.47 10.93 21.93
CA PRO A 105 17.56 10.98 20.79
C PRO A 105 16.22 11.62 21.15
N ASP A 106 15.46 12.05 20.15
CA ASP A 106 14.10 12.54 20.32
C ASP A 106 13.09 11.40 20.48
N SER A 107 13.34 10.26 19.82
CA SER A 107 12.48 9.08 19.95
C SER A 107 13.27 7.77 19.88
N LEU A 108 12.76 6.76 20.60
CA LEU A 108 13.24 5.37 20.57
C LEU A 108 12.20 4.49 19.90
N VAL A 109 12.61 3.69 18.94
CA VAL A 109 11.74 2.75 18.23
C VAL A 109 12.16 1.32 18.53
N PHE A 110 11.23 0.53 19.03
CA PHE A 110 11.39 -0.90 19.32
C PHE A 110 10.44 -1.74 18.48
N GLY A 111 10.79 -2.98 18.21
CA GLY A 111 9.87 -3.96 17.65
C GLY A 111 8.68 -4.23 18.58
N THR A 112 7.53 -4.65 18.06
CA THR A 112 6.31 -4.95 18.86
C THR A 112 6.52 -6.08 19.87
N ASP A 113 7.47 -6.98 19.63
CA ASP A 113 7.84 -8.05 20.55
C ASP A 113 8.29 -7.51 21.91
N TYR A 114 8.88 -6.32 21.95
CA TYR A 114 9.29 -5.66 23.18
C TYR A 114 8.12 -5.03 23.95
N LYS A 115 6.98 -4.80 23.30
CA LYS A 115 5.75 -4.29 23.96
C LYS A 115 5.07 -5.36 24.78
N LYS A 116 5.03 -6.61 24.28
CA LYS A 116 4.37 -7.74 24.97
C LYS A 116 5.17 -8.25 26.15
N HIS A 117 6.50 -8.23 26.04
CA HIS A 117 7.41 -8.65 27.10
C HIS A 117 8.56 -7.66 27.20
N LEU A 118 8.51 -6.79 28.21
CA LEU A 118 9.60 -5.85 28.51
C LEU A 118 10.85 -6.67 28.89
N LYS A 119 11.69 -6.95 27.90
CA LYS A 119 12.91 -7.73 28.11
C LYS A 119 13.84 -6.96 29.06
N SER A 120 14.53 -7.69 29.94
CA SER A 120 15.47 -7.10 30.93
C SER A 120 16.49 -6.17 30.30
N GLU A 121 16.93 -6.50 29.06
CA GLU A 121 17.94 -5.76 28.30
C GLU A 121 17.55 -4.32 27.94
N ILE A 122 16.26 -4.00 27.83
CA ILE A 122 15.80 -2.65 27.48
C ILE A 122 15.10 -1.92 28.64
N LYS A 123 14.86 -2.60 29.78
CA LYS A 123 14.10 -2.06 30.91
C LYS A 123 14.71 -0.74 31.45
N GLY A 124 16.01 -0.69 31.62
CA GLY A 124 16.72 0.51 32.05
C GLY A 124 16.60 1.66 31.06
N THR A 125 16.70 1.35 29.76
CA THR A 125 16.58 2.33 28.68
C THR A 125 15.17 2.92 28.62
N VAL A 126 14.14 2.10 28.79
CA VAL A 126 12.74 2.56 28.82
C VAL A 126 12.49 3.50 30.00
N LEU A 127 12.97 3.14 31.20
CA LEU A 127 12.85 3.99 32.39
C LEU A 127 13.59 5.33 32.22
N PHE A 128 14.78 5.30 31.63
CA PHE A 128 15.54 6.52 31.35
C PHE A 128 14.81 7.42 30.34
N ALA A 129 14.30 6.84 29.26
CA ALA A 129 13.56 7.56 28.24
C ALA A 129 12.31 8.26 28.82
N GLN A 130 11.55 7.56 29.66
CA GLN A 130 10.38 8.13 30.33
C GLN A 130 10.72 9.31 31.27
N LYS A 131 11.91 9.28 31.91
CA LYS A 131 12.37 10.37 32.80
C LYS A 131 12.92 11.59 32.05
N ASN A 132 13.28 11.44 30.77
CA ASN A 132 13.95 12.46 29.99
C ASN A 132 13.13 12.91 28.76
N ASP A 133 11.81 12.71 28.77
CA ASP A 133 10.86 13.11 27.71
C ASP A 133 11.22 12.56 26.32
N ILE A 134 11.91 11.40 26.26
CA ILE A 134 12.20 10.70 25.02
C ILE A 134 11.00 9.85 24.65
N GLU A 135 10.43 10.09 23.47
CA GLU A 135 9.28 9.33 22.97
C GLU A 135 9.61 7.86 22.71
N ILE A 136 8.79 6.94 23.21
CA ILE A 136 8.97 5.50 22.98
C ILE A 136 7.88 5.00 22.05
N ILE A 137 8.31 4.44 20.91
CA ILE A 137 7.41 3.93 19.85
C ILE A 137 7.66 2.44 19.68
N TYR A 138 6.60 1.64 19.84
CA TYR A 138 6.65 0.21 19.56
C TYR A 138 6.04 -0.05 18.18
N ASN A 139 6.88 -0.42 17.23
CA ASN A 139 6.49 -0.63 15.85
C ASN A 139 7.19 -1.88 15.28
N SER A 140 6.44 -2.77 14.68
CA SER A 140 7.00 -3.94 14.01
C SER A 140 7.26 -3.70 12.53
N GLY A 141 6.95 -2.52 12.01
CA GLY A 141 6.76 -2.37 10.57
C GLY A 141 5.58 -3.22 10.09
N GLU A 142 4.76 -3.71 11.01
CA GLU A 142 3.49 -4.34 10.66
C GLU A 142 2.58 -3.28 10.06
N ILE A 143 2.43 -3.35 8.74
CA ILE A 143 1.12 -3.05 8.20
C ILE A 143 0.24 -4.15 8.77
N LYS A 144 -0.74 -3.84 9.62
CA LYS A 144 -1.72 -4.77 10.16
C LYS A 144 -2.68 -5.30 9.06
N TYR A 145 -2.14 -5.85 8.02
CA TYR A 145 -2.85 -6.49 6.93
C TYR A 145 -2.10 -7.76 6.57
N ALA A 146 -2.32 -8.83 7.34
CA ALA A 146 -2.00 -10.14 6.83
C ALA A 146 -2.79 -10.35 5.53
N SER A 147 -2.16 -10.91 4.49
CA SER A 147 -2.85 -11.22 3.23
C SER A 147 -4.10 -12.08 3.50
N THR A 148 -4.05 -12.96 4.49
CA THR A 148 -5.19 -13.73 5.00
C THR A 148 -6.24 -12.86 5.71
N GLU A 149 -5.88 -11.72 6.29
CA GLU A 149 -6.83 -10.81 6.94
C GLU A 149 -7.50 -9.86 5.96
N LEU A 150 -6.81 -9.46 4.86
CA LEU A 150 -7.47 -8.82 3.71
C LEU A 150 -8.52 -9.74 3.07
N LEU A 151 -8.34 -11.04 3.26
CA LEU A 151 -9.24 -12.07 2.74
C LEU A 151 -10.31 -12.47 3.76
N LYS A 152 -10.15 -12.18 5.05
CA LYS A 152 -11.13 -12.43 6.12
C LYS A 152 -11.79 -11.11 6.56
N GLU A 153 -13.10 -11.04 6.44
CA GLU A 153 -13.92 -9.85 6.78
C GLU A 153 -14.07 -9.56 8.29
N SER A 154 -13.09 -9.85 9.13
CA SER A 154 -13.25 -9.59 10.56
C SER A 154 -12.07 -8.80 11.13
N ASN A 155 -12.22 -7.46 11.18
CA ASN A 155 -11.18 -6.58 11.72
C ASN A 155 -11.71 -5.43 12.55
N SER A 156 -12.06 -5.69 13.79
CA SER A 156 -12.57 -4.66 14.71
C SER A 156 -11.52 -3.59 15.07
N GLU A 157 -10.26 -3.94 15.28
CA GLU A 157 -9.25 -2.97 15.71
C GLU A 157 -8.66 -2.09 14.58
N VAL A 158 -8.45 -2.67 13.40
CA VAL A 158 -7.97 -1.91 12.22
C VAL A 158 -9.06 -0.97 11.74
N ASP A 159 -10.30 -1.43 11.75
CA ASP A 159 -11.49 -0.62 11.45
C ASP A 159 -11.64 0.53 12.44
N LEU A 160 -11.43 0.32 13.73
CA LEU A 160 -11.51 1.37 14.73
C LEU A 160 -10.44 2.46 14.51
N THR A 161 -9.19 2.08 14.20
CA THR A 161 -8.12 3.05 13.91
C THR A 161 -8.40 3.83 12.62
N ARG A 162 -8.85 3.16 11.55
CA ARG A 162 -9.25 3.82 10.30
C ARG A 162 -10.43 4.75 10.49
N ARG A 163 -11.46 4.31 11.23
CA ARG A 163 -12.61 5.15 11.56
C ARG A 163 -12.18 6.40 12.34
N LYS A 164 -11.28 6.25 13.32
CA LYS A 164 -10.76 7.38 14.08
C LYS A 164 -10.06 8.40 13.16
N ILE A 165 -9.14 7.95 12.30
CA ILE A 165 -8.44 8.80 11.32
C ILE A 165 -9.44 9.45 10.36
N PHE A 166 -10.43 8.70 9.88
CA PHE A 166 -11.49 9.23 9.01
C PHE A 166 -12.30 10.32 9.71
N PHE A 167 -12.77 10.09 10.94
CA PHE A 167 -13.52 11.09 11.69
C PHE A 167 -12.70 12.34 12.02
N GLU A 168 -11.42 12.19 12.35
CA GLU A 168 -10.52 13.33 12.54
C GLU A 168 -10.34 14.14 11.25
N SER A 169 -10.24 13.48 10.10
CA SER A 169 -10.17 14.13 8.79
C SER A 169 -11.48 14.85 8.45
N CYS A 170 -12.63 14.22 8.69
CA CYS A 170 -13.94 14.86 8.53
C CYS A 170 -14.06 16.12 9.39
N LYS A 171 -13.62 16.04 10.65
CA LYS A 171 -13.64 17.17 11.60
C LYS A 171 -12.77 18.33 11.10
N LYS A 172 -11.56 18.05 10.60
CA LYS A 172 -10.66 19.06 10.02
C LYS A 172 -11.25 19.73 8.77
N GLN A 173 -12.03 19.00 7.99
CA GLN A 173 -12.66 19.49 6.77
C GLN A 173 -14.09 20.05 7.00
N LEU A 174 -14.53 20.17 8.24
CA LEU A 174 -15.86 20.61 8.62
C LEU A 174 -17.00 19.78 7.98
N ILE A 175 -16.74 18.51 7.74
CA ILE A 175 -17.74 17.56 7.23
C ILE A 175 -18.50 16.97 8.42
N ASP A 176 -19.78 17.29 8.55
CA ASP A 176 -20.69 16.71 9.51
C ASP A 176 -21.65 15.68 8.87
N PRO A 177 -22.19 14.71 9.62
CA PRO A 177 -23.09 13.69 9.09
C PRO A 177 -24.30 14.26 8.37
N LYS A 178 -24.86 15.37 8.84
CA LYS A 178 -26.08 15.97 8.29
C LYS A 178 -25.83 16.56 6.89
N SER A 179 -24.71 17.31 6.71
CA SER A 179 -24.30 17.82 5.41
C SER A 179 -23.96 16.70 4.43
N PHE A 180 -23.33 15.64 4.93
CA PHE A 180 -23.03 14.44 4.13
C PHE A 180 -24.30 13.74 3.63
N TYR A 181 -25.26 13.45 4.51
CA TYR A 181 -26.55 12.86 4.09
C TYR A 181 -27.31 13.74 3.10
N LYS A 182 -27.31 15.06 3.28
CA LYS A 182 -27.92 16.00 2.33
C LYS A 182 -27.26 15.92 0.94
N THR A 183 -25.95 15.67 0.90
CA THR A 183 -25.22 15.46 -0.36
C THR A 183 -25.58 14.13 -1.00
N LEU A 184 -25.65 13.04 -0.22
CA LEU A 184 -26.09 11.73 -0.73
C LEU A 184 -27.50 11.76 -1.32
N GLU A 185 -28.43 12.45 -0.68
CA GLU A 185 -29.79 12.60 -1.23
C GLU A 185 -29.80 13.33 -2.60
N LYS A 186 -28.88 14.24 -2.85
CA LYS A 186 -28.73 14.89 -4.17
C LYS A 186 -28.14 13.94 -5.22
N ILE A 187 -27.31 12.99 -4.81
CA ILE A 187 -26.71 11.99 -5.72
C ILE A 187 -27.72 10.89 -6.07
N LYS A 188 -28.67 10.63 -5.18
CA LYS A 188 -29.67 9.58 -5.34
C LYS A 188 -30.42 9.69 -6.67
N ASN A 189 -30.46 8.58 -7.40
CA ASN A 189 -31.06 8.49 -8.73
C ASN A 189 -30.47 9.44 -9.79
N THR A 190 -29.32 10.10 -9.51
CA THR A 190 -28.68 10.92 -10.51
C THR A 190 -28.03 10.01 -11.56
N PRO A 191 -28.41 10.14 -12.84
CA PRO A 191 -27.88 9.28 -13.89
C PRO A 191 -26.49 9.77 -14.33
N ILE A 192 -25.52 8.87 -14.26
CA ILE A 192 -24.11 9.14 -14.60
C ILE A 192 -23.64 8.06 -15.57
N LEU A 193 -22.97 8.49 -16.65
CA LEU A 193 -22.32 7.61 -17.61
C LEU A 193 -20.85 7.45 -17.25
N ILE A 194 -20.38 6.24 -17.21
CA ILE A 194 -18.96 5.92 -17.04
C ILE A 194 -18.45 5.24 -18.29
N ILE A 195 -17.37 5.77 -18.83
CA ILE A 195 -16.68 5.27 -20.02
C ILE A 195 -15.23 5.01 -19.61
N GLY A 196 -14.73 3.81 -19.84
CA GLY A 196 -13.33 3.55 -19.48
C GLY A 196 -12.90 2.10 -19.53
N ASP A 197 -11.66 1.89 -19.10
CA ASP A 197 -11.02 0.59 -19.11
C ASP A 197 -11.46 -0.27 -17.93
N ASN A 198 -11.99 -1.44 -18.20
CA ASN A 198 -12.25 -2.44 -17.17
C ASN A 198 -10.97 -3.22 -16.84
N ILE A 199 -10.84 -3.65 -15.59
CA ILE A 199 -9.72 -4.45 -15.11
C ILE A 199 -10.28 -5.58 -14.25
N ILE A 200 -9.78 -6.79 -14.42
CA ILE A 200 -9.99 -7.87 -13.48
C ILE A 200 -8.72 -8.00 -12.64
N ASP A 201 -8.85 -7.74 -11.35
CA ASP A 201 -7.77 -7.80 -10.38
C ASP A 201 -7.88 -9.08 -9.54
N GLU A 202 -6.89 -9.95 -9.62
CA GLU A 202 -6.76 -11.13 -8.76
C GLU A 202 -5.66 -10.92 -7.74
N TYR A 203 -5.97 -11.13 -6.47
CA TYR A 203 -5.03 -11.16 -5.37
C TYR A 203 -4.89 -12.57 -4.87
N THR A 204 -3.70 -13.13 -5.01
CA THR A 204 -3.35 -14.48 -4.59
C THR A 204 -2.46 -14.41 -3.37
N ALA A 205 -2.99 -14.86 -2.24
CA ALA A 205 -2.23 -15.02 -1.01
C ALA A 205 -1.31 -16.23 -1.14
N CYS A 206 -0.04 -16.06 -0.77
CA CYS A 206 0.97 -17.09 -0.87
C CYS A 206 1.74 -17.25 0.44
N GLU A 207 2.24 -18.45 0.65
CA GLU A 207 3.26 -18.79 1.65
C GLU A 207 4.63 -18.78 0.98
N ALA A 208 5.61 -18.09 1.57
CA ALA A 208 6.98 -18.11 1.07
C ALA A 208 7.67 -19.42 1.52
N LEU A 209 8.10 -20.24 0.58
CA LEU A 209 8.80 -21.48 0.85
C LEU A 209 10.34 -21.32 0.88
N GLY A 210 10.86 -20.17 0.41
CA GLY A 210 12.29 -19.90 0.34
C GLY A 210 12.79 -19.77 -1.10
N MET A 211 14.09 -20.01 -1.28
CA MET A 211 14.74 -19.98 -2.60
C MET A 211 14.71 -21.36 -3.24
N SER A 212 14.56 -21.39 -4.58
CA SER A 212 14.67 -22.62 -5.35
C SER A 212 16.09 -23.19 -5.29
N ALA A 213 16.21 -24.51 -5.30
CA ALA A 213 17.50 -25.19 -5.43
C ALA A 213 18.07 -25.12 -6.88
N GLU A 214 17.21 -24.90 -7.88
CA GLU A 214 17.59 -24.91 -9.29
C GLU A 214 18.07 -23.55 -9.80
N ALA A 215 17.54 -22.44 -9.22
CA ALA A 215 17.87 -21.08 -9.63
C ALA A 215 17.63 -20.11 -8.47
N PRO A 216 18.25 -18.92 -8.44
CA PRO A 216 18.06 -17.92 -7.38
C PRO A 216 16.70 -17.22 -7.52
N VAL A 217 15.61 -17.98 -7.50
CA VAL A 217 14.23 -17.49 -7.58
C VAL A 217 13.46 -17.84 -6.31
N LEU A 218 12.57 -16.94 -5.91
CA LEU A 218 11.70 -17.15 -4.77
C LEU A 218 10.61 -18.18 -5.13
N VAL A 219 10.45 -19.19 -4.26
CA VAL A 219 9.38 -20.18 -4.37
C VAL A 219 8.26 -19.82 -3.42
N VAL A 220 7.03 -19.77 -3.95
CA VAL A 220 5.83 -19.51 -3.17
C VAL A 220 4.78 -20.58 -3.44
N LYS A 221 3.98 -20.89 -2.41
CA LYS A 221 2.82 -21.77 -2.51
C LYS A 221 1.56 -20.92 -2.46
N GLU A 222 0.72 -21.03 -3.48
CA GLU A 222 -0.60 -20.38 -3.50
C GLU A 222 -1.50 -20.98 -2.40
N LEU A 223 -2.15 -20.11 -1.62
CA LEU A 223 -3.07 -20.48 -0.56
C LEU A 223 -4.52 -20.23 -0.96
N GLU A 224 -4.81 -18.98 -1.33
CA GLU A 224 -6.15 -18.52 -1.66
C GLU A 224 -6.08 -17.36 -2.66
N SER A 225 -7.06 -17.26 -3.55
CA SER A 225 -7.20 -16.14 -4.48
C SER A 225 -8.54 -15.45 -4.34
N LYS A 226 -8.56 -14.12 -4.47
CA LYS A 226 -9.78 -13.31 -4.60
C LYS A 226 -9.72 -12.45 -5.85
N ILE A 227 -10.85 -12.40 -6.56
CA ILE A 227 -11.00 -11.66 -7.81
C ILE A 227 -11.93 -10.48 -7.56
N TYR A 228 -11.54 -9.32 -8.07
CA TYR A 228 -12.28 -8.08 -8.00
C TYR A 228 -12.37 -7.45 -9.38
N CYS A 229 -13.49 -6.78 -9.67
CA CYS A 229 -13.59 -5.90 -10.82
C CYS A 229 -13.01 -4.53 -10.48
N GLY A 230 -11.97 -4.14 -11.21
CA GLY A 230 -11.18 -2.92 -11.05
C GLY A 230 -11.41 -1.92 -12.18
N GLY A 231 -10.55 -0.88 -12.22
CA GLY A 231 -10.64 0.16 -13.25
C GLY A 231 -11.99 0.90 -13.22
N ALA A 232 -12.52 1.19 -14.38
CA ALA A 232 -13.80 1.90 -14.53
C ALA A 232 -14.99 1.18 -13.87
N ALA A 233 -14.91 -0.15 -13.71
CA ALA A 233 -15.95 -0.93 -13.02
C ALA A 233 -16.03 -0.62 -11.51
N VAL A 234 -14.92 -0.24 -10.87
CA VAL A 234 -14.93 0.26 -9.48
C VAL A 234 -15.65 1.59 -9.39
N VAL A 235 -15.39 2.51 -10.32
CA VAL A 235 -16.07 3.82 -10.37
C VAL A 235 -17.57 3.62 -10.51
N ALA A 236 -17.99 2.70 -11.41
CA ALA A 236 -19.39 2.34 -11.59
C ALA A 236 -20.02 1.78 -10.28
N SER A 237 -19.28 0.92 -9.59
CA SER A 237 -19.72 0.35 -8.30
C SER A 237 -19.86 1.42 -7.22
N HIS A 238 -18.94 2.41 -7.16
CA HIS A 238 -19.01 3.52 -6.20
C HIS A 238 -20.23 4.40 -6.46
N ILE A 239 -20.48 4.81 -7.71
CA ILE A 239 -21.66 5.61 -8.07
C ILE A 239 -22.95 4.88 -7.64
N LYS A 240 -23.02 3.58 -7.94
CA LYS A 240 -24.18 2.77 -7.55
C LYS A 240 -24.35 2.67 -6.04
N SER A 241 -23.25 2.47 -5.29
CA SER A 241 -23.26 2.40 -3.83
C SER A 241 -23.66 3.71 -3.17
N LEU A 242 -23.36 4.86 -3.81
CA LEU A 242 -23.80 6.18 -3.35
C LEU A 242 -25.27 6.49 -3.70
N GLY A 243 -25.97 5.56 -4.33
CA GLY A 243 -27.38 5.71 -4.70
C GLY A 243 -27.62 6.32 -6.07
N GLY A 244 -26.58 6.60 -6.86
CA GLY A 244 -26.68 7.09 -8.22
C GLY A 244 -27.19 6.04 -9.20
N GLU A 245 -27.72 6.46 -10.32
CA GLU A 245 -28.05 5.62 -11.46
C GLU A 245 -26.82 5.55 -12.38
N CYS A 246 -26.26 4.35 -12.56
CA CYS A 246 -25.02 4.18 -13.31
C CYS A 246 -25.26 3.51 -14.65
N TYR A 247 -24.75 4.12 -15.71
CA TYR A 247 -24.57 3.54 -17.04
C TYR A 247 -23.08 3.32 -17.27
N PHE A 248 -22.66 2.09 -17.46
CA PHE A 248 -21.26 1.74 -17.66
C PHE A 248 -21.02 1.22 -19.07
N ILE A 249 -20.11 1.85 -19.81
CA ILE A 249 -19.74 1.46 -21.17
C ILE A 249 -18.24 1.16 -21.23
N THR A 250 -17.91 -0.01 -21.76
CA THR A 250 -16.52 -0.46 -21.87
C THR A 250 -16.34 -1.46 -23.03
N VAL A 251 -15.07 -1.82 -23.29
CA VAL A 251 -14.69 -2.90 -24.20
C VAL A 251 -13.97 -3.97 -23.40
N SER A 252 -14.27 -5.24 -23.65
CA SER A 252 -13.57 -6.38 -23.06
C SER A 252 -13.18 -7.40 -24.11
N GLY A 253 -12.34 -8.37 -23.74
CA GLY A 253 -12.10 -9.55 -24.55
C GLY A 253 -13.30 -10.47 -24.61
N LYS A 254 -13.25 -11.48 -25.50
CA LYS A 254 -14.21 -12.58 -25.54
C LYS A 254 -13.66 -13.76 -24.72
N ASP A 255 -13.56 -13.60 -23.40
CA ASP A 255 -12.89 -14.57 -22.52
C ASP A 255 -13.65 -14.75 -21.18
N GLN A 256 -13.09 -15.59 -20.31
CA GLN A 256 -13.68 -15.87 -19.00
C GLN A 256 -13.71 -14.64 -18.09
N ASN A 257 -12.71 -13.74 -18.21
CA ASN A 257 -12.64 -12.52 -17.41
C ASN A 257 -13.77 -11.54 -17.77
N SER A 258 -14.15 -11.49 -19.06
CA SER A 258 -15.34 -10.72 -19.49
C SER A 258 -16.63 -11.23 -18.82
N LYS A 259 -16.78 -12.56 -18.68
CA LYS A 259 -17.94 -13.14 -17.99
C LYS A 259 -17.94 -12.78 -16.50
N LEU A 260 -16.77 -12.77 -15.85
CA LEU A 260 -16.66 -12.34 -14.47
C LEU A 260 -17.09 -10.88 -14.29
N LEU A 261 -16.66 -10.00 -15.20
CA LEU A 261 -17.06 -8.59 -15.21
C LEU A 261 -18.59 -8.46 -15.34
N ILE A 262 -19.20 -9.11 -16.32
CA ILE A 262 -20.65 -9.07 -16.56
C ILE A 262 -21.41 -9.52 -15.31
N ASN A 263 -21.04 -10.67 -14.76
CA ASN A 263 -21.70 -11.22 -13.56
C ASN A 263 -21.60 -10.27 -12.34
N ASP A 264 -20.44 -9.58 -12.15
CA ASP A 264 -20.28 -8.62 -11.06
C ASP A 264 -21.17 -7.38 -11.25
N LEU A 265 -21.25 -6.87 -12.47
CA LEU A 265 -22.09 -5.72 -12.80
C LEU A 265 -23.59 -6.04 -12.64
N GLU A 266 -24.01 -7.23 -13.05
CA GLU A 266 -25.38 -7.72 -12.89
C GLU A 266 -25.75 -7.86 -11.41
N LYS A 267 -24.88 -8.49 -10.60
CA LYS A 267 -25.07 -8.61 -9.14
C LYS A 267 -25.24 -7.25 -8.46
N LYS A 268 -24.55 -6.22 -8.94
CA LYS A 268 -24.63 -4.85 -8.43
C LYS A 268 -25.77 -4.04 -9.05
N SER A 269 -26.54 -4.62 -9.97
CA SER A 269 -27.60 -3.93 -10.72
C SER A 269 -27.12 -2.67 -11.43
N ILE A 270 -25.93 -2.74 -12.05
CA ILE A 270 -25.35 -1.67 -12.86
C ILE A 270 -25.77 -1.87 -14.31
N LYS A 271 -26.42 -0.84 -14.90
CA LYS A 271 -26.72 -0.84 -16.33
C LYS A 271 -25.43 -0.75 -17.12
N HIS A 272 -25.16 -1.71 -18.00
CA HIS A 272 -23.91 -1.78 -18.72
C HIS A 272 -24.05 -2.13 -20.20
N THR A 273 -23.10 -1.66 -20.99
CA THR A 273 -22.90 -2.05 -22.39
C THR A 273 -21.41 -2.44 -22.54
N ILE A 274 -21.16 -3.71 -22.81
CA ILE A 274 -19.81 -4.24 -22.98
C ILE A 274 -19.67 -4.72 -24.42
N LEU A 275 -18.85 -4.02 -25.20
CA LEU A 275 -18.47 -4.49 -26.52
C LEU A 275 -17.35 -5.50 -26.41
N GLN A 276 -17.48 -6.64 -27.08
CA GLN A 276 -16.46 -7.68 -27.06
C GLN A 276 -15.53 -7.58 -28.28
N ASP A 277 -14.23 -7.44 -28.03
CA ASP A 277 -13.19 -7.53 -29.05
C ASP A 277 -12.53 -8.92 -28.99
N LYS A 278 -12.56 -9.67 -30.08
CA LYS A 278 -11.95 -11.01 -30.16
C LYS A 278 -10.42 -10.96 -30.20
N ASN A 279 -9.86 -9.83 -30.59
CA ASN A 279 -8.43 -9.66 -30.83
C ASN A 279 -7.66 -9.16 -29.61
N ARG A 280 -8.36 -8.82 -28.51
CA ARG A 280 -7.72 -8.38 -27.28
C ARG A 280 -8.21 -9.20 -26.07
N PRO A 281 -7.36 -9.41 -25.05
CA PRO A 281 -7.81 -9.99 -23.80
C PRO A 281 -8.58 -8.95 -22.97
N THR A 282 -9.48 -9.39 -22.12
CA THR A 282 -9.93 -8.57 -20.99
C THR A 282 -8.73 -8.27 -20.07
N THR A 283 -8.50 -7.01 -19.75
CA THR A 283 -7.37 -6.62 -18.89
C THR A 283 -7.43 -7.37 -17.57
N TYR A 284 -6.38 -8.13 -17.28
CA TYR A 284 -6.27 -8.97 -16.09
C TYR A 284 -4.93 -8.76 -15.41
N LYS A 285 -4.97 -8.57 -14.08
CA LYS A 285 -3.79 -8.35 -13.25
C LYS A 285 -3.82 -9.28 -12.05
N LYS A 286 -2.93 -10.27 -12.02
CA LYS A 286 -2.74 -11.17 -10.88
C LYS A 286 -1.58 -10.68 -10.03
N ARG A 287 -1.84 -10.47 -8.74
CA ARG A 287 -0.86 -10.03 -7.76
C ARG A 287 -0.61 -11.13 -6.76
N TYR A 288 0.63 -11.58 -6.69
CA TYR A 288 1.07 -12.55 -5.71
C TYR A 288 1.52 -11.83 -4.45
N MET A 289 0.94 -12.22 -3.32
CA MET A 289 1.09 -11.59 -2.02
C MET A 289 1.64 -12.60 -1.02
N VAL A 290 2.72 -12.26 -0.33
CA VAL A 290 3.16 -12.99 0.87
C VAL A 290 2.97 -12.07 2.05
N GLU A 291 2.24 -12.53 3.06
CA GLU A 291 1.77 -11.69 4.14
C GLU A 291 1.05 -10.43 3.56
N ASN A 292 1.66 -9.24 3.72
CA ASN A 292 1.13 -7.98 3.21
C ASN A 292 1.92 -7.38 2.05
N GLN A 293 2.89 -8.12 1.52
CA GLN A 293 3.76 -7.61 0.46
C GLN A 293 3.39 -8.16 -0.89
N LYS A 294 3.34 -7.26 -1.87
CA LYS A 294 3.29 -7.64 -3.27
C LYS A 294 4.68 -8.15 -3.67
N LEU A 295 4.79 -9.42 -4.03
CA LEU A 295 6.03 -9.98 -4.54
C LEU A 295 6.24 -9.55 -6.00
N PHE A 296 5.26 -9.86 -6.82
CA PHE A 296 5.24 -9.49 -8.23
C PHE A 296 3.80 -9.48 -8.75
N ARG A 297 3.65 -8.94 -9.95
CA ARG A 297 2.38 -8.90 -10.67
C ARG A 297 2.55 -9.50 -12.06
N VAL A 298 1.65 -10.38 -12.43
CA VAL A 298 1.48 -10.86 -13.81
C VAL A 298 0.31 -10.12 -14.42
N SER A 299 0.50 -9.54 -15.60
CA SER A 299 -0.56 -8.82 -16.31
C SER A 299 -0.79 -9.44 -17.67
N LYS A 300 -2.06 -9.64 -18.03
CA LYS A 300 -2.50 -9.97 -19.38
C LYS A 300 -3.36 -8.81 -19.86
N LEU A 301 -2.84 -8.01 -20.76
CA LEU A 301 -3.49 -6.80 -21.24
C LEU A 301 -3.04 -6.47 -22.67
N ASP A 302 -3.81 -5.61 -23.31
CA ASP A 302 -3.45 -4.92 -24.54
C ASP A 302 -3.63 -3.42 -24.27
N ASP A 303 -2.59 -2.63 -24.47
CA ASP A 303 -2.55 -1.19 -24.25
C ASP A 303 -2.75 -0.38 -25.54
N GLN A 304 -2.97 -1.07 -26.67
CA GLN A 304 -3.23 -0.40 -27.93
C GLN A 304 -4.65 0.15 -27.98
N PRO A 305 -4.89 1.25 -28.69
CA PRO A 305 -6.25 1.76 -28.92
C PRO A 305 -7.15 0.68 -29.53
N ILE A 306 -8.43 0.70 -29.16
CA ILE A 306 -9.44 -0.18 -29.79
C ILE A 306 -9.52 0.11 -31.29
N ASN A 307 -9.83 -0.92 -32.06
CA ASN A 307 -9.94 -0.74 -33.53
C ASN A 307 -11.12 0.20 -33.88
N LYS A 308 -11.05 0.84 -35.05
CA LYS A 308 -12.02 1.84 -35.50
C LYS A 308 -13.46 1.32 -35.58
N GLU A 309 -13.65 0.05 -35.91
CA GLU A 309 -14.99 -0.54 -35.98
C GLU A 309 -15.64 -0.59 -34.57
N ILE A 310 -14.89 -1.08 -33.59
CA ILE A 310 -15.34 -1.14 -32.18
C ILE A 310 -15.50 0.28 -31.63
N GLU A 311 -14.56 1.19 -31.91
CA GLU A 311 -14.64 2.58 -31.52
C GLU A 311 -15.95 3.23 -32.01
N ASN A 312 -16.29 3.05 -33.27
CA ASN A 312 -17.53 3.60 -33.84
C ASN A 312 -18.77 3.00 -33.18
N LYS A 313 -18.79 1.67 -32.95
CA LYS A 313 -19.90 1.01 -32.24
C LYS A 313 -20.03 1.56 -30.80
N LEU A 314 -18.89 1.68 -30.10
CA LEU A 314 -18.83 2.22 -28.75
C LEU A 314 -19.37 3.64 -28.70
N LEU A 315 -18.90 4.50 -29.60
CA LEU A 315 -19.34 5.88 -29.71
C LEU A 315 -20.86 5.99 -29.95
N ASN A 316 -21.42 5.16 -30.84
CA ASN A 316 -22.88 5.15 -31.09
C ASN A 316 -23.65 4.82 -29.81
N GLN A 317 -23.21 3.82 -29.04
CA GLN A 317 -23.82 3.46 -27.76
C GLN A 317 -23.70 4.58 -26.72
N ILE A 318 -22.55 5.28 -26.68
CA ILE A 318 -22.34 6.45 -25.82
C ILE A 318 -23.34 7.54 -26.21
N LEU A 319 -23.49 7.86 -27.50
CA LEU A 319 -24.38 8.91 -27.98
C LEU A 319 -25.86 8.64 -27.67
N GLU A 320 -26.30 7.40 -27.64
CA GLU A 320 -27.65 7.01 -27.25
C GLU A 320 -27.92 7.23 -25.74
N ILE A 321 -26.90 7.22 -24.91
CA ILE A 321 -27.00 7.36 -23.47
C ILE A 321 -26.78 8.79 -23.00
N ILE A 322 -25.96 9.59 -23.67
CA ILE A 322 -25.67 10.98 -23.31
C ILE A 322 -26.93 11.82 -23.01
N PRO A 323 -28.05 11.74 -23.77
CA PRO A 323 -29.25 12.52 -23.47
C PRO A 323 -29.92 12.16 -22.12
N LYS A 324 -29.60 11.01 -21.55
CA LYS A 324 -30.23 10.45 -20.35
C LYS A 324 -29.45 10.75 -19.07
N VAL A 325 -28.24 11.34 -19.17
CA VAL A 325 -27.32 11.51 -18.04
C VAL A 325 -27.04 12.97 -17.72
N LYS A 326 -26.68 13.21 -16.45
CA LYS A 326 -26.30 14.53 -15.94
C LYS A 326 -24.79 14.70 -15.77
N GLY A 327 -24.05 13.60 -15.79
CA GLY A 327 -22.61 13.61 -15.68
C GLY A 327 -21.98 12.47 -16.48
N ILE A 328 -20.76 12.66 -16.94
CA ILE A 328 -19.97 11.66 -17.64
C ILE A 328 -18.62 11.59 -16.95
N VAL A 329 -18.14 10.36 -16.69
CA VAL A 329 -16.83 10.09 -16.13
C VAL A 329 -16.02 9.29 -17.16
N PHE A 330 -14.87 9.82 -17.56
CA PHE A 330 -13.83 9.07 -18.23
C PHE A 330 -12.93 8.45 -17.17
N SER A 331 -12.78 7.13 -17.19
CA SER A 331 -11.88 6.40 -16.29
C SER A 331 -10.87 5.64 -17.14
N ASP A 332 -9.76 6.33 -17.43
CA ASP A 332 -8.75 5.92 -18.41
C ASP A 332 -7.51 5.38 -17.71
N PHE A 333 -7.24 4.10 -17.94
CA PHE A 333 -6.04 3.41 -17.45
C PHE A 333 -5.01 3.16 -18.56
N ASN A 334 -5.16 3.84 -19.70
CA ASN A 334 -4.32 3.68 -20.89
C ASN A 334 -4.37 2.25 -21.48
N TYR A 335 -5.56 1.63 -21.48
CA TYR A 335 -5.78 0.34 -22.16
C TYR A 335 -6.65 0.49 -23.42
N GLY A 336 -6.73 1.71 -23.93
CA GLY A 336 -7.20 2.05 -25.28
C GLY A 336 -8.71 2.10 -25.49
N VAL A 337 -9.54 1.99 -24.43
CA VAL A 337 -10.99 2.18 -24.56
C VAL A 337 -11.34 3.65 -24.72
N VAL A 338 -10.64 4.54 -24.03
CA VAL A 338 -10.85 5.98 -24.07
C VAL A 338 -9.92 6.61 -25.10
N SER A 339 -10.33 6.62 -26.36
CA SER A 339 -9.55 7.18 -27.46
C SER A 339 -9.74 8.71 -27.58
N ASP A 340 -8.76 9.40 -28.19
CA ASP A 340 -8.84 10.85 -28.47
C ASP A 340 -10.13 11.24 -29.22
N ASN A 341 -10.57 10.40 -30.15
CA ASN A 341 -11.79 10.62 -30.91
C ASN A 341 -13.05 10.55 -30.03
N ILE A 342 -13.10 9.57 -29.10
CA ILE A 342 -14.20 9.45 -28.11
C ILE A 342 -14.18 10.65 -27.19
N ILE A 343 -13.02 11.01 -26.61
CA ILE A 343 -12.88 12.19 -25.74
C ILE A 343 -13.39 13.43 -26.45
N LYS A 344 -12.89 13.70 -27.66
CA LYS A 344 -13.26 14.90 -28.43
C LYS A 344 -14.76 14.98 -28.67
N LYS A 345 -15.36 13.92 -29.25
CA LYS A 345 -16.78 13.93 -29.60
C LYS A 345 -17.70 14.01 -28.38
N VAL A 346 -17.38 13.25 -27.34
CA VAL A 346 -18.17 13.26 -26.09
C VAL A 346 -18.08 14.61 -25.41
N THR A 347 -16.89 15.22 -25.34
CA THR A 347 -16.68 16.54 -24.75
C THR A 347 -17.44 17.63 -25.51
N GLU A 348 -17.39 17.62 -26.84
CA GLU A 348 -18.15 18.57 -27.66
C GLU A 348 -19.66 18.53 -27.39
N ILE A 349 -20.21 17.32 -27.27
CA ILE A 349 -21.65 17.14 -27.03
C ILE A 349 -22.01 17.46 -25.58
N ALA A 350 -21.20 17.04 -24.62
CA ALA A 350 -21.43 17.32 -23.21
C ALA A 350 -21.45 18.82 -22.93
N ASN A 351 -20.50 19.56 -23.50
CA ASN A 351 -20.45 21.02 -23.39
C ASN A 351 -21.69 21.68 -23.97
N LYS A 352 -22.14 21.26 -25.18
CA LYS A 352 -23.37 21.79 -25.80
C LYS A 352 -24.63 21.51 -24.97
N LYS A 353 -24.62 20.44 -24.17
CA LYS A 353 -25.77 20.03 -23.36
C LYS A 353 -25.64 20.40 -21.87
N ASN A 354 -24.59 21.09 -21.47
CA ASN A 354 -24.26 21.42 -20.08
C ASN A 354 -24.21 20.16 -19.16
N ILE A 355 -23.63 19.07 -19.66
CA ILE A 355 -23.40 17.84 -18.90
C ILE A 355 -22.02 17.93 -18.24
N LEU A 356 -21.93 17.62 -16.96
CA LEU A 356 -20.68 17.63 -16.21
C LEU A 356 -19.74 16.54 -16.70
N LEU A 357 -18.47 16.89 -16.89
CA LEU A 357 -17.41 15.95 -17.27
C LEU A 357 -16.38 15.81 -16.15
N PHE A 358 -15.98 14.58 -15.91
CA PHE A 358 -14.91 14.20 -14.99
C PHE A 358 -13.95 13.25 -15.71
N ALA A 359 -12.67 13.30 -15.37
CA ALA A 359 -11.66 12.39 -15.91
C ALA A 359 -10.67 11.98 -14.80
N ASP A 360 -10.25 10.71 -14.83
CA ASP A 360 -9.25 10.11 -13.94
C ASP A 360 -8.37 9.17 -14.76
#